data_c23d5bbeacc9be7fad34e03a8d558608
#
_entry.id   c23d5bbeacc9be7fad34e03a8d558608
#
_cell.length_a   1.000
_cell.length_b   1.000
_cell.length_c   1.000
_cell.angle_alpha   90.00
_cell.angle_beta   90.00
_cell.angle_gamma   90.00
#
_symmetry.space_group_name_H-M   'P 1'
#
loop_
_entity.id
_entity.type
_entity.pdbx_description
1 polymer ?
#
loop_
_entity_poly.entity_id
_entity_poly.type
_entity_poly.pdbx_seq_one_letter_code
_entity_poly.pdbx_strand_id
1 'polypeptide(L)'
;MDCGSCSEAMVEMVEKHSRHFYIRANRCVSLYDDIFALRGWKTEYINGHEFEICSIIAEKWAGKAYRLVILRQRSINKELDLWEGEYTYRCILTNDYTSTDRDIVEYYNKRGGAERVLDDMNNGFGWKRLPKSFMAENTVFLLLTALIRNFYRHLISDANMKSFGLKCTSRIKTFVFKYVSVPAKWIKTARQHILNIYTSNDAYMMAFKFDFG
;
A
#
# COMPACT_ATOMS: atom_id res chain seq x y z
N MET A 1 2.94 -6.96 9.63
CA MET A 1 3.98 -6.16 10.32
C MET A 1 5.27 -6.23 9.51
N ASP A 2 6.18 -5.26 9.60
CA ASP A 2 7.43 -5.26 8.83
C ASP A 2 8.61 -5.93 9.55
N CYS A 3 9.81 -5.89 8.93
CA CYS A 3 11.02 -6.54 9.48
C CYS A 3 11.41 -6.03 10.87
N GLY A 4 11.20 -4.76 11.19
CA GLY A 4 11.52 -4.18 12.50
C GLY A 4 10.69 -4.75 13.65
N SER A 5 9.58 -5.42 13.32
CA SER A 5 8.68 -6.05 14.29
C SER A 5 8.96 -7.54 14.50
N CYS A 6 10.00 -8.09 13.91
CA CYS A 6 10.34 -9.52 14.03
C CYS A 6 11.30 -9.78 15.20
N SER A 7 10.84 -9.49 16.43
CA SER A 7 11.54 -9.85 17.67
C SER A 7 10.69 -10.86 18.47
N GLU A 8 11.33 -11.67 19.32
CA GLU A 8 10.63 -12.66 20.15
C GLU A 8 9.52 -12.03 20.98
N ALA A 9 9.80 -10.94 21.70
CA ALA A 9 8.83 -10.23 22.51
C ALA A 9 7.64 -9.72 21.71
N MET A 10 7.86 -9.26 20.46
CA MET A 10 6.81 -8.80 19.58
C MET A 10 5.97 -9.97 19.07
N VAL A 11 6.58 -11.08 18.69
CA VAL A 11 5.86 -12.29 18.25
C VAL A 11 4.98 -12.82 19.36
N GLU A 12 5.49 -12.92 20.59
CA GLU A 12 4.70 -13.33 21.76
C GLU A 12 3.53 -12.38 22.05
N MET A 13 3.79 -11.08 21.99
CA MET A 13 2.74 -10.08 22.21
C MET A 13 1.63 -10.19 21.17
N VAL A 14 1.97 -10.32 19.90
CA VAL A 14 1.01 -10.40 18.81
C VAL A 14 0.24 -11.71 18.86
N GLU A 15 0.88 -12.82 19.21
CA GLU A 15 0.20 -14.11 19.40
C GLU A 15 -0.86 -14.07 20.50
N LYS A 16 -0.62 -13.35 21.60
CA LYS A 16 -1.60 -13.18 22.68
C LYS A 16 -2.83 -12.36 22.28
N HIS A 17 -2.68 -11.45 21.33
CA HIS A 17 -3.71 -10.46 20.99
C HIS A 17 -4.35 -10.67 19.61
N SER A 18 -3.87 -11.61 18.81
CA SER A 18 -4.40 -11.88 17.48
C SER A 18 -4.56 -13.37 17.21
N ARG A 19 -5.60 -13.73 16.46
CA ARG A 19 -5.83 -15.12 16.04
C ARG A 19 -4.73 -15.60 15.06
N HIS A 20 -4.39 -14.76 14.09
CA HIS A 20 -3.32 -15.00 13.14
C HIS A 20 -2.45 -13.77 13.02
N PHE A 21 -1.16 -13.97 12.78
CA PHE A 21 -0.24 -12.90 12.52
C PHE A 21 0.61 -13.19 11.27
N TYR A 22 1.04 -12.14 10.61
CA TYR A 22 1.92 -12.20 9.44
C TYR A 22 2.98 -11.12 9.59
N ILE A 23 4.21 -11.52 9.84
CA ILE A 23 5.35 -10.63 10.09
C ILE A 23 6.41 -10.90 9.05
N ARG A 24 6.93 -9.88 8.41
CA ARG A 24 8.11 -10.03 7.58
C ARG A 24 9.29 -10.36 8.49
N ALA A 25 9.79 -11.57 8.37
CA ALA A 25 10.97 -11.98 9.11
C ALA A 25 12.20 -11.33 8.50
N ASN A 26 13.11 -10.86 9.37
CA ASN A 26 14.44 -10.47 8.94
C ASN A 26 15.14 -11.69 8.33
N ARG A 27 16.07 -11.43 7.41
CA ARG A 27 16.98 -12.43 6.89
C ARG A 27 17.74 -13.03 8.09
N CYS A 28 17.26 -14.16 8.55
CA CYS A 28 17.89 -14.82 9.69
C CYS A 28 19.11 -15.59 9.19
N VAL A 29 20.28 -15.03 9.33
CA VAL A 29 21.56 -15.67 8.97
C VAL A 29 21.63 -17.12 9.49
N SER A 30 21.08 -17.38 10.67
CA SER A 30 21.00 -18.73 11.25
C SER A 30 20.05 -19.71 10.54
N LEU A 31 19.24 -19.26 9.58
CA LEU A 31 18.35 -20.10 8.78
C LEU A 31 18.79 -20.20 7.31
N TYR A 32 19.90 -19.59 6.93
CA TYR A 32 20.36 -19.64 5.54
C TYR A 32 20.65 -21.07 5.07
N ASP A 33 21.34 -21.85 5.90
CA ASP A 33 21.67 -23.24 5.56
C ASP A 33 20.40 -24.05 5.33
N ASP A 34 19.39 -23.87 6.18
CA ASP A 34 18.08 -24.52 6.02
C ASP A 34 17.36 -24.04 4.76
N ILE A 35 17.40 -22.73 4.49
CA ILE A 35 16.76 -22.13 3.31
C ILE A 35 17.42 -22.59 2.02
N PHE A 36 18.75 -22.68 1.97
CA PHE A 36 19.49 -23.16 0.79
C PHE A 36 19.34 -24.66 0.56
N ALA A 37 19.14 -25.42 1.63
CA ALA A 37 18.89 -26.86 1.55
C ALA A 37 17.47 -27.19 1.08
N LEU A 38 16.55 -26.23 1.04
CA LEU A 38 15.15 -26.46 0.68
C LEU A 38 15.00 -27.02 -0.71
N ARG A 39 14.11 -28.02 -0.82
CA ARG A 39 13.67 -28.65 -2.06
C ARG A 39 12.16 -28.45 -2.19
N GLY A 40 11.61 -28.63 -3.39
CA GLY A 40 10.16 -28.57 -3.60
C GLY A 40 9.62 -27.13 -3.74
N TRP A 41 10.43 -26.22 -4.27
CA TRP A 41 9.98 -24.88 -4.65
C TRP A 41 8.84 -24.95 -5.67
N LYS A 42 7.78 -24.19 -5.44
CA LYS A 42 6.63 -24.05 -6.34
C LYS A 42 6.70 -22.68 -7.00
N THR A 43 6.60 -22.67 -8.32
CA THR A 43 6.52 -21.42 -9.08
C THR A 43 5.11 -20.85 -9.02
N GLU A 44 4.97 -19.62 -8.59
CA GLU A 44 3.72 -18.89 -8.48
C GLU A 44 3.83 -17.48 -9.09
N TYR A 45 2.74 -17.05 -9.75
CA TYR A 45 2.64 -15.70 -10.32
C TYR A 45 1.78 -14.83 -9.40
N ILE A 46 2.41 -13.82 -8.79
CA ILE A 46 1.76 -12.90 -7.85
C ILE A 46 1.96 -11.46 -8.32
N ASN A 47 0.86 -10.74 -8.54
CA ASN A 47 0.88 -9.37 -9.05
C ASN A 47 1.69 -9.17 -10.35
N GLY A 48 1.69 -10.16 -11.24
CA GLY A 48 2.41 -10.11 -12.52
C GLY A 48 3.91 -10.40 -12.43
N HIS A 49 4.41 -10.82 -11.27
CA HIS A 49 5.78 -11.25 -11.06
C HIS A 49 5.85 -12.74 -10.73
N GLU A 50 6.88 -13.39 -11.25
CA GLU A 50 7.17 -14.79 -10.96
C GLU A 50 7.98 -14.91 -9.67
N PHE A 51 7.54 -15.79 -8.78
CA PHE A 51 8.22 -16.14 -7.53
C PHE A 51 8.27 -17.66 -7.38
N GLU A 52 9.30 -18.15 -6.75
CA GLU A 52 9.34 -19.50 -6.23
C GLU A 52 9.07 -19.45 -4.73
N ILE A 53 8.10 -20.26 -4.27
CA ILE A 53 7.62 -20.25 -2.89
C ILE A 53 7.79 -21.62 -2.27
N CYS A 54 8.23 -21.65 -1.01
CA CYS A 54 8.32 -22.84 -0.17
C CYS A 54 8.05 -22.44 1.28
N SER A 55 7.62 -23.36 2.12
CA SER A 55 7.45 -23.11 3.56
C SER A 55 8.08 -24.19 4.41
N ILE A 56 8.57 -23.76 5.59
CA ILE A 56 9.14 -24.63 6.63
C ILE A 56 8.51 -24.29 7.98
N ILE A 57 8.66 -25.22 8.92
CA ILE A 57 8.38 -24.97 10.33
C ILE A 57 9.73 -24.64 10.99
N ALA A 58 9.82 -23.49 11.65
CA ALA A 58 11.02 -23.00 12.31
C ALA A 58 10.78 -22.77 13.81
N GLU A 59 11.63 -23.33 14.66
CA GLU A 59 11.53 -23.25 16.13
C GLU A 59 12.47 -22.17 16.70
N LYS A 60 12.56 -21.04 16.04
CA LYS A 60 13.51 -19.98 16.43
C LYS A 60 12.96 -18.98 17.42
N TRP A 61 11.67 -18.75 17.40
CA TRP A 61 11.04 -17.67 18.17
C TRP A 61 10.40 -18.23 19.44
N ALA A 62 10.97 -17.87 20.60
CA ALA A 62 10.47 -18.26 21.92
C ALA A 62 10.28 -19.78 22.11
N GLY A 63 11.09 -20.61 21.45
CA GLY A 63 10.98 -22.07 21.53
C GLY A 63 9.70 -22.64 20.95
N LYS A 64 8.95 -21.87 20.16
CA LYS A 64 7.74 -22.30 19.48
C LYS A 64 7.96 -22.53 18.00
N ALA A 65 7.24 -23.50 17.47
CA ALA A 65 7.26 -23.83 16.05
C ALA A 65 6.29 -22.91 15.27
N TYR A 66 6.82 -22.01 14.48
CA TYR A 66 6.04 -21.18 13.57
C TYR A 66 6.30 -21.53 12.12
N ARG A 67 5.30 -21.28 11.26
CA ARG A 67 5.45 -21.44 9.82
C ARG A 67 6.20 -20.24 9.25
N LEU A 68 7.26 -20.52 8.49
CA LEU A 68 8.01 -19.53 7.74
C LEU A 68 7.76 -19.78 6.25
N VAL A 69 7.05 -18.85 5.60
CA VAL A 69 6.83 -18.88 4.15
C VAL A 69 7.94 -18.08 3.49
N ILE A 70 8.66 -18.72 2.59
CA ILE A 70 9.86 -18.20 1.97
C ILE A 70 9.57 -18.00 0.48
N LEU A 71 9.82 -16.78 0.01
CA LEU A 71 9.77 -16.43 -1.39
C LEU A 71 11.18 -16.18 -1.88
N ARG A 72 11.51 -16.70 -3.06
CA ARG A 72 12.72 -16.30 -3.76
C ARG A 72 12.40 -15.82 -5.17
N GLN A 73 13.19 -14.88 -5.66
CA GLN A 73 13.13 -14.36 -7.01
C GLN A 73 14.55 -14.19 -7.53
N ARG A 74 14.78 -14.46 -8.81
CA ARG A 74 16.09 -14.21 -9.41
C ARG A 74 16.46 -12.74 -9.30
N SER A 75 17.65 -12.46 -8.81
CA SER A 75 18.17 -11.10 -8.69
C SER A 75 18.45 -10.52 -10.08
N ILE A 76 17.92 -9.32 -10.32
CA ILE A 76 18.17 -8.59 -11.57
C ILE A 76 19.55 -7.93 -11.54
N ASN A 77 20.08 -7.61 -10.35
CA ASN A 77 21.37 -6.98 -10.16
C ASN A 77 22.39 -7.99 -9.64
N LYS A 78 23.23 -8.49 -10.51
CA LYS A 78 24.31 -9.44 -10.16
C LYS A 78 25.40 -8.89 -9.25
N GLU A 79 25.44 -7.58 -9.01
CA GLU A 79 26.55 -6.92 -8.31
C GLU A 79 26.38 -6.75 -6.79
N LEU A 80 25.20 -7.04 -6.22
CA LEU A 80 24.88 -6.57 -4.87
C LEU A 80 24.91 -7.62 -3.76
N ASP A 81 25.01 -8.91 -4.05
CA ASP A 81 24.99 -9.92 -2.97
C ASP A 81 25.96 -11.07 -3.18
N LEU A 82 27.16 -10.93 -2.60
CA LEU A 82 28.13 -12.02 -2.45
C LEU A 82 27.59 -13.21 -1.61
N TRP A 83 26.51 -12.98 -0.84
CA TRP A 83 25.93 -13.95 0.10
C TRP A 83 24.64 -14.60 -0.40
N GLU A 84 23.85 -13.95 -1.27
CA GLU A 84 22.55 -14.44 -1.73
C GLU A 84 22.61 -15.19 -3.08
N GLY A 85 23.74 -15.17 -3.77
CA GLY A 85 23.88 -15.82 -5.08
C GLY A 85 22.93 -15.24 -6.12
N GLU A 86 22.25 -16.12 -6.89
CA GLU A 86 21.31 -15.70 -7.98
C GLU A 86 19.92 -15.28 -7.50
N TYR A 87 19.60 -15.43 -6.20
CA TYR A 87 18.25 -15.26 -5.68
C TYR A 87 18.19 -14.27 -4.53
N THR A 88 17.16 -13.44 -4.56
CA THR A 88 16.75 -12.60 -3.41
C THR A 88 15.64 -13.33 -2.65
N TYR A 89 15.80 -13.45 -1.34
CA TYR A 89 14.87 -14.14 -0.45
C TYR A 89 14.05 -13.18 0.39
N ARG A 90 12.76 -13.53 0.59
CA ARG A 90 11.84 -12.81 1.49
C ARG A 90 11.13 -13.85 2.34
N CYS A 91 11.04 -13.61 3.65
CA CYS A 91 10.43 -14.53 4.58
C CYS A 91 9.23 -13.88 5.29
N ILE A 92 8.16 -14.65 5.45
CA ILE A 92 6.96 -14.25 6.20
C ILE A 92 6.74 -15.27 7.30
N LEU A 93 6.83 -14.82 8.56
CA LEU A 93 6.55 -15.61 9.74
C LEU A 93 5.06 -15.54 10.07
N THR A 94 4.46 -16.69 10.36
CA THR A 94 3.02 -16.76 10.69
C THR A 94 2.70 -17.96 11.58
N ASN A 95 1.60 -17.86 12.32
CA ASN A 95 0.96 -18.97 13.01
C ASN A 95 -0.25 -19.52 12.22
N ASP A 96 -0.40 -19.17 10.95
CA ASP A 96 -1.42 -19.72 10.07
C ASP A 96 -0.90 -20.99 9.36
N TYR A 97 -1.39 -22.14 9.80
CA TYR A 97 -1.03 -23.45 9.24
C TYR A 97 -2.06 -23.96 8.22
N THR A 98 -3.16 -23.24 8.05
CA THR A 98 -4.31 -23.66 7.24
C THR A 98 -4.33 -23.09 5.85
N SER A 99 -3.93 -21.82 5.71
CA SER A 99 -3.90 -21.13 4.42
C SER A 99 -2.76 -21.64 3.53
N THR A 100 -2.93 -21.54 2.21
CA THR A 100 -1.84 -21.87 1.27
C THR A 100 -0.71 -20.84 1.36
N ASP A 101 0.50 -21.22 0.92
CA ASP A 101 1.65 -20.29 0.88
C ASP A 101 1.33 -19.06 0.04
N ARG A 102 0.65 -19.26 -1.09
CA ARG A 102 0.20 -18.17 -1.97
C ARG A 102 -0.73 -17.20 -1.26
N ASP A 103 -1.76 -17.71 -0.57
CA ASP A 103 -2.73 -16.87 0.15
C ASP A 103 -2.04 -16.03 1.21
N ILE A 104 -1.10 -16.60 1.96
CA ILE A 104 -0.29 -15.91 2.96
C ILE A 104 0.49 -14.75 2.32
N VAL A 105 1.13 -15.00 1.19
CA VAL A 105 1.89 -13.97 0.47
C VAL A 105 0.99 -12.87 -0.08
N GLU A 106 -0.11 -13.23 -0.72
CA GLU A 106 -1.08 -12.27 -1.25
C GLU A 106 -1.69 -11.42 -0.13
N TYR A 107 -2.04 -12.04 0.99
CA TYR A 107 -2.54 -11.32 2.16
C TYR A 107 -1.49 -10.36 2.73
N TYR A 108 -0.26 -10.82 2.90
CA TYR A 108 0.83 -9.98 3.37
C TYR A 108 1.09 -8.79 2.45
N ASN A 109 1.05 -8.99 1.13
CA ASN A 109 1.28 -7.93 0.15
C ASN A 109 0.22 -6.81 0.23
N LYS A 110 -1.01 -7.09 0.73
CA LYS A 110 -2.04 -6.07 0.97
C LYS A 110 -1.61 -5.03 2.01
N ARG A 111 -0.64 -5.35 2.89
CA ARG A 111 -0.04 -4.40 3.84
C ARG A 111 0.49 -3.15 3.14
N GLY A 112 1.14 -3.29 1.99
CA GLY A 112 1.64 -2.16 1.20
C GLY A 112 0.54 -1.19 0.74
N GLY A 113 -0.73 -1.61 0.76
CA GLY A 113 -1.87 -0.74 0.51
C GLY A 113 -2.06 0.32 1.60
N ALA A 114 -1.91 -0.06 2.87
CA ALA A 114 -1.99 0.87 4.00
C ALA A 114 -0.86 1.92 3.96
N GLU A 115 0.35 1.51 3.61
CA GLU A 115 1.49 2.44 3.46
C GLU A 115 1.24 3.48 2.36
N ARG A 116 0.66 3.06 1.23
CA ARG A 116 0.27 3.99 0.16
C ARG A 116 -0.81 4.97 0.61
N VAL A 117 -1.77 4.52 1.44
CA VAL A 117 -2.79 5.39 2.02
C VAL A 117 -2.14 6.42 2.93
N LEU A 118 -1.26 6.00 3.84
CA LEU A 118 -0.54 6.91 4.74
C LEU A 118 0.36 7.90 3.97
N ASP A 119 1.06 7.42 2.92
CA ASP A 119 1.85 8.29 2.06
C ASP A 119 1.00 9.34 1.34
N ASP A 120 -0.18 8.94 0.84
CA ASP A 120 -1.15 9.84 0.22
C ASP A 120 -1.68 10.89 1.23
N MET A 121 -2.01 10.48 2.46
CA MET A 121 -2.43 11.37 3.54
C MET A 121 -1.32 12.35 3.94
N ASN A 122 -0.10 11.86 4.09
CA ASN A 122 1.06 12.68 4.44
C ASN A 122 1.38 13.74 3.38
N ASN A 123 1.38 13.34 2.11
CA ASN A 123 1.83 14.18 1.01
C ASN A 123 0.70 14.92 0.30
N GLY A 124 -0.54 14.44 0.37
CA GLY A 124 -1.71 15.01 -0.31
C GLY A 124 -2.64 15.78 0.62
N PHE A 125 -2.85 15.30 1.83
CA PHE A 125 -3.86 15.81 2.76
C PHE A 125 -3.28 16.47 4.02
N GLY A 126 -1.97 16.74 4.04
CA GLY A 126 -1.33 17.56 5.05
C GLY A 126 -0.95 16.86 6.36
N TRP A 127 -1.04 15.54 6.45
CA TRP A 127 -0.71 14.82 7.70
C TRP A 127 0.76 14.94 8.11
N LYS A 128 1.65 15.23 7.18
CA LYS A 128 3.06 15.44 7.47
C LYS A 128 3.34 16.69 8.35
N ARG A 129 2.41 17.66 8.34
CA ARG A 129 2.51 18.90 9.13
C ARG A 129 1.16 19.22 9.71
N LEU A 130 0.97 18.84 10.95
CA LEU A 130 -0.29 19.09 11.66
C LEU A 130 -0.47 20.60 11.89
N PRO A 131 -1.70 21.14 11.74
CA PRO A 131 -1.95 22.59 11.76
C PRO A 131 -1.90 23.20 13.16
N LYS A 132 -1.98 22.39 14.22
CA LYS A 132 -2.08 22.83 15.60
C LYS A 132 -1.07 22.10 16.51
N SER A 133 -0.84 22.69 17.68
CA SER A 133 0.00 22.09 18.72
C SER A 133 -0.77 21.14 19.66
N PHE A 134 -2.11 21.19 19.63
CA PHE A 134 -2.96 20.43 20.53
C PHE A 134 -3.50 19.16 19.89
N MET A 135 -3.54 18.09 20.68
CA MET A 135 -3.93 16.76 20.20
C MET A 135 -5.39 16.70 19.71
N ALA A 136 -6.32 17.29 20.48
CA ALA A 136 -7.74 17.24 20.17
C ALA A 136 -8.07 17.87 18.80
N GLU A 137 -7.52 19.04 18.52
CA GLU A 137 -7.73 19.77 17.27
C GLU A 137 -7.08 19.04 16.09
N ASN A 138 -5.89 18.48 16.30
CA ASN A 138 -5.22 17.66 15.29
C ASN A 138 -6.00 16.36 15.01
N THR A 139 -6.64 15.76 16.01
CA THR A 139 -7.48 14.57 15.81
C THR A 139 -8.66 14.90 14.90
N VAL A 140 -9.33 16.03 15.12
CA VAL A 140 -10.42 16.49 14.24
C VAL A 140 -9.91 16.71 12.82
N PHE A 141 -8.75 17.37 12.66
CA PHE A 141 -8.14 17.58 11.35
C PHE A 141 -7.83 16.26 10.64
N LEU A 142 -7.26 15.28 11.34
CA LEU A 142 -6.95 13.97 10.77
C LEU A 142 -8.22 13.21 10.33
N LEU A 143 -9.27 13.24 11.15
CA LEU A 143 -10.55 12.59 10.82
C LEU A 143 -11.24 13.26 9.63
N LEU A 144 -11.30 14.59 9.60
CA LEU A 144 -11.91 15.33 8.48
C LEU A 144 -11.15 15.10 7.16
N THR A 145 -9.82 15.14 7.20
CA THR A 145 -9.01 14.91 6.00
C THR A 145 -9.09 13.46 5.52
N ALA A 146 -9.25 12.48 6.41
CA ALA A 146 -9.52 11.09 6.04
C ALA A 146 -10.89 10.96 5.34
N LEU A 147 -11.92 11.64 5.84
CA LEU A 147 -13.24 11.70 5.21
C LEU A 147 -13.17 12.35 3.82
N ILE A 148 -12.47 13.48 3.69
CA ILE A 148 -12.27 14.17 2.41
C ILE A 148 -11.53 13.27 1.41
N ARG A 149 -10.55 12.50 1.87
CA ARG A 149 -9.86 11.54 1.02
C ARG A 149 -10.83 10.46 0.49
N ASN A 150 -11.69 9.93 1.33
CA ASN A 150 -12.67 8.92 0.90
C ASN A 150 -13.64 9.52 -0.12
N PHE A 151 -14.12 10.75 0.11
CA PHE A 151 -14.93 11.49 -0.85
C PHE A 151 -14.19 11.71 -2.18
N TYR A 152 -12.92 12.13 -2.13
CA TYR A 152 -12.09 12.26 -3.32
C TYR A 152 -11.96 10.94 -4.10
N ARG A 153 -11.78 9.82 -3.40
CA ARG A 153 -11.69 8.50 -4.04
C ARG A 153 -12.98 8.11 -4.75
N HIS A 154 -14.11 8.42 -4.14
CA HIS A 154 -15.43 8.22 -4.76
C HIS A 154 -15.58 9.12 -5.98
N LEU A 155 -15.35 10.41 -5.86
CA LEU A 155 -15.43 11.36 -6.95
C LEU A 155 -14.58 10.95 -8.17
N ILE A 156 -13.32 10.55 -7.97
CA ILE A 156 -12.42 10.18 -9.06
C ILE A 156 -12.77 8.84 -9.71
N SER A 157 -13.48 7.95 -9.00
CA SER A 157 -13.96 6.68 -9.56
C SER A 157 -15.23 6.85 -10.38
N ASP A 158 -16.14 7.72 -9.96
CA ASP A 158 -17.45 7.88 -10.58
C ASP A 158 -17.44 8.89 -11.74
N ALA A 159 -16.71 9.98 -11.58
CA ALA A 159 -16.59 10.97 -12.64
C ALA A 159 -15.72 10.45 -13.80
N ASN A 160 -16.08 10.80 -15.03
CA ASN A 160 -15.31 10.41 -16.22
C ASN A 160 -14.01 11.21 -16.32
N MET A 161 -13.09 10.96 -15.37
CA MET A 161 -11.81 11.66 -15.26
C MET A 161 -10.72 11.13 -16.19
N LYS A 162 -10.99 10.08 -16.97
CA LYS A 162 -10.05 9.49 -17.92
C LYS A 162 -9.64 10.49 -19.01
N SER A 163 -10.55 11.36 -19.43
CA SER A 163 -10.27 12.42 -20.41
C SER A 163 -9.22 13.43 -19.95
N PHE A 164 -8.99 13.55 -18.63
CA PHE A 164 -7.93 14.35 -18.04
C PHE A 164 -6.64 13.54 -17.78
N GLY A 165 -6.57 12.29 -18.26
CA GLY A 165 -5.47 11.38 -17.96
C GLY A 165 -5.37 11.04 -16.47
N LEU A 166 -6.51 11.04 -15.75
CA LEU A 166 -6.61 10.66 -14.35
C LEU A 166 -7.10 9.21 -14.24
N LYS A 167 -6.53 8.49 -13.29
CA LYS A 167 -6.91 7.12 -12.94
C LYS A 167 -7.55 7.13 -11.54
N CYS A 168 -8.38 6.15 -11.24
CA CYS A 168 -8.94 5.98 -9.88
C CYS A 168 -7.86 5.85 -8.77
N THR A 169 -6.61 5.56 -9.15
CA THR A 169 -5.45 5.53 -8.26
C THR A 169 -4.65 6.84 -8.22
N SER A 170 -5.04 7.86 -9.00
CA SER A 170 -4.30 9.14 -9.03
C SER A 170 -4.32 9.83 -7.67
N ARG A 171 -3.20 10.49 -7.34
CA ARG A 171 -3.08 11.27 -6.10
C ARG A 171 -3.84 12.59 -6.20
N ILE A 172 -4.30 13.13 -5.08
CA ILE A 172 -5.03 14.41 -5.02
C ILE A 172 -4.25 15.55 -5.68
N LYS A 173 -2.94 15.62 -5.52
CA LYS A 173 -2.10 16.64 -6.17
C LYS A 173 -2.16 16.58 -7.69
N THR A 174 -2.18 15.37 -8.25
CA THR A 174 -2.32 15.18 -9.70
C THR A 174 -3.70 15.61 -10.19
N PHE A 175 -4.73 15.33 -9.43
CA PHE A 175 -6.09 15.81 -9.71
C PHE A 175 -6.17 17.32 -9.66
N VAL A 176 -5.67 17.95 -8.59
CA VAL A 176 -5.65 19.41 -8.48
C VAL A 176 -4.91 20.03 -9.66
N PHE A 177 -3.73 19.52 -10.01
CA PHE A 177 -2.95 20.06 -11.13
C PHE A 177 -3.66 19.91 -12.48
N LYS A 178 -4.26 18.76 -12.76
CA LYS A 178 -4.83 18.45 -14.08
C LYS A 178 -6.27 18.96 -14.26
N TYR A 179 -7.02 19.05 -13.17
CA TYR A 179 -8.45 19.35 -13.24
C TYR A 179 -8.83 20.66 -12.56
N VAL A 180 -8.27 20.98 -11.40
CA VAL A 180 -8.66 22.16 -10.62
C VAL A 180 -7.86 23.40 -11.02
N SER A 181 -6.55 23.22 -11.34
CA SER A 181 -5.65 24.35 -11.64
C SER A 181 -5.85 24.84 -13.08
N VAL A 182 -7.00 25.46 -13.33
CA VAL A 182 -7.37 26.07 -14.60
C VAL A 182 -7.81 27.51 -14.38
N PRO A 183 -7.45 28.46 -15.26
CA PRO A 183 -7.92 29.84 -15.14
C PRO A 183 -9.44 29.89 -15.24
N ALA A 184 -10.06 30.51 -14.25
CA ALA A 184 -11.52 30.66 -14.22
C ALA A 184 -11.94 31.99 -13.60
N LYS A 185 -13.12 32.51 -13.98
CA LYS A 185 -13.70 33.74 -13.47
C LYS A 185 -15.16 33.55 -13.14
N TRP A 186 -15.56 33.91 -11.92
CA TRP A 186 -16.96 34.05 -11.56
C TRP A 186 -17.54 35.35 -12.10
N ILE A 187 -18.65 35.26 -12.80
CA ILE A 187 -19.41 36.39 -13.31
C ILE A 187 -20.81 36.31 -12.70
N LYS A 188 -21.25 37.44 -12.14
CA LYS A 188 -22.62 37.59 -11.67
C LYS A 188 -23.40 38.40 -12.70
N THR A 189 -24.38 37.78 -13.34
CA THR A 189 -25.27 38.41 -14.35
C THR A 189 -26.71 38.14 -13.96
N ALA A 190 -27.48 39.19 -13.73
CA ALA A 190 -28.95 39.15 -13.46
C ALA A 190 -29.28 38.14 -12.35
N ARG A 191 -29.24 37.48 -11.67
CA ARG A 191 -29.57 36.45 -10.66
C ARG A 191 -28.81 35.13 -10.85
N GLN A 192 -27.91 35.10 -11.85
CA GLN A 192 -27.12 33.89 -12.10
C GLN A 192 -25.64 34.08 -11.72
N HIS A 193 -25.02 33.04 -11.19
CA HIS A 193 -23.62 32.94 -10.99
C HIS A 193 -23.02 32.00 -12.04
N ILE A 194 -22.20 32.54 -12.92
CA ILE A 194 -21.60 31.82 -14.05
C ILE A 194 -20.09 31.67 -13.77
N LEU A 195 -19.61 30.45 -13.83
CA LEU A 195 -18.18 30.18 -13.79
C LEU A 195 -17.64 30.01 -15.22
N ASN A 196 -16.93 31.00 -15.70
CA ASN A 196 -16.22 30.87 -16.97
C ASN A 196 -14.87 30.24 -16.75
N ILE A 197 -14.63 29.11 -17.43
CA ILE A 197 -13.36 28.39 -17.42
C ILE A 197 -12.64 28.66 -18.73
N TYR A 198 -11.42 29.19 -18.63
CA TYR A 198 -10.59 29.53 -19.80
C TYR A 198 -9.63 28.38 -20.11
N THR A 199 -10.05 27.49 -21.00
CA THR A 199 -9.27 26.32 -21.36
C THR A 199 -9.52 25.92 -22.80
N SER A 200 -8.52 25.35 -23.46
CA SER A 200 -8.64 24.71 -24.76
C SER A 200 -8.92 23.20 -24.65
N ASN A 201 -9.11 22.68 -23.43
CA ASN A 201 -9.36 21.26 -23.21
C ASN A 201 -10.85 20.95 -23.20
N ASP A 202 -11.35 20.34 -24.27
CA ASP A 202 -12.75 19.97 -24.45
C ASP A 202 -13.27 18.95 -23.40
N ALA A 203 -12.34 18.30 -22.68
CA ALA A 203 -12.69 17.37 -21.61
C ALA A 203 -13.52 18.04 -20.48
N TYR A 204 -13.37 19.36 -20.28
CA TYR A 204 -14.18 20.10 -19.29
C TYR A 204 -15.67 20.12 -19.67
N MET A 205 -16.00 20.21 -20.95
CA MET A 205 -17.40 20.16 -21.38
C MET A 205 -18.04 18.81 -21.07
N MET A 206 -17.28 17.72 -21.17
CA MET A 206 -17.76 16.38 -20.81
C MET A 206 -17.89 16.19 -19.31
N ALA A 207 -16.94 16.71 -18.53
CA ALA A 207 -16.97 16.59 -17.08
C ALA A 207 -18.16 17.30 -16.44
N PHE A 208 -18.55 18.50 -16.96
CA PHE A 208 -19.70 19.25 -16.44
C PHE A 208 -21.07 18.76 -16.94
N LYS A 209 -21.09 17.82 -17.88
CA LYS A 209 -22.31 17.12 -18.27
C LYS A 209 -22.58 15.87 -17.41
N PHE A 210 -21.65 15.52 -16.53
CA PHE A 210 -21.80 14.38 -15.64
C PHE A 210 -22.81 14.72 -14.55
N ASP A 211 -23.87 13.93 -14.47
CA ASP A 211 -24.84 14.02 -13.39
C ASP A 211 -24.29 13.23 -12.18
N PHE A 212 -24.14 13.88 -11.06
CA PHE A 212 -23.67 13.25 -9.83
C PHE A 212 -24.80 12.60 -9.01
N GLY A 213 -26.02 12.50 -9.54
CA GLY A 213 -27.19 11.89 -8.91
C GLY A 213 -28.05 12.87 -8.14
#